data_e2ed5eddde87a74ed7f3076956d5f1b7
#
_entry.id   e2ed5eddde87a74ed7f3076956d5f1b7
#
_cell.length_a   1.000
_cell.length_b   1.000
_cell.length_c   1.000
_cell.angle_alpha   90.00
_cell.angle_beta   90.00
_cell.angle_gamma   90.00
#
_symmetry.space_group_name_H-M   'P 1'
#
loop_
_entity.id
_entity.type
_entity.pdbx_description
1 polymer ?
#
loop_
_entity_poly.entity_id
_entity_poly.type
_entity_poly.pdbx_seq_one_letter_code
_entity_poly.pdbx_strand_id
1 'polypeptide(L)'
;MDMTDMTRAAVSRRHFLQLAGASMLTLTGAALTGCGNSTSGEGSDKGSKLAAIKSRGHLNAGVKKDVPGYGYYDTAKGRFEGMEVDLCYQIAAAVFGVSYKDARAQELVEFTDVTP
;
A
#
# COMPACT_ATOMS: atom_id res chain seq x y z
N MET A 1 -6.97 35.70 -29.01
CA MET A 1 -6.65 34.86 -27.88
C MET A 1 -7.95 34.46 -27.24
N ASP A 2 -8.37 33.24 -27.52
CA ASP A 2 -9.61 32.70 -26.96
C ASP A 2 -9.45 32.37 -25.50
N MET A 3 -10.39 32.81 -24.67
CA MET A 3 -10.47 32.48 -23.26
C MET A 3 -10.65 30.97 -22.99
N THR A 4 -10.92 30.20 -24.03
CA THR A 4 -11.05 28.74 -24.01
C THR A 4 -9.71 28.00 -24.02
N ASP A 5 -8.63 28.67 -24.35
CA ASP A 5 -7.30 28.06 -24.43
C ASP A 5 -6.58 28.05 -23.07
N MET A 6 -7.03 28.86 -22.13
CA MET A 6 -6.48 28.89 -20.76
C MET A 6 -6.94 27.73 -19.87
N THR A 7 -8.00 27.03 -20.26
CA THR A 7 -8.55 25.93 -19.45
C THR A 7 -7.98 24.55 -19.81
N ARG A 8 -7.15 24.48 -20.84
CA ARG A 8 -6.55 23.23 -21.30
C ARG A 8 -5.08 23.02 -20.92
N ALA A 9 -4.49 23.95 -20.21
CA ALA A 9 -3.24 23.65 -19.53
C ALA A 9 -3.55 22.70 -18.38
N ALA A 10 -3.67 21.42 -18.70
CA ALA A 10 -3.66 20.37 -17.68
C ALA A 10 -2.32 20.47 -16.95
N VAL A 11 -2.32 21.25 -15.89
CA VAL A 11 -1.19 21.33 -14.98
C VAL A 11 -0.98 19.93 -14.46
N SER A 12 0.00 19.25 -15.00
CA SER A 12 0.38 17.92 -14.55
C SER A 12 0.63 17.99 -13.04
N ARG A 13 0.15 17.00 -12.30
CA ARG A 13 0.36 16.89 -10.85
C ARG A 13 1.83 17.07 -10.45
N ARG A 14 2.74 16.73 -11.34
CA ARG A 14 4.19 16.93 -11.18
C ARG A 14 4.58 18.41 -11.20
N HIS A 15 3.99 19.22 -12.08
CA HIS A 15 4.26 20.65 -12.15
C HIS A 15 3.67 21.41 -10.96
N PHE A 16 2.51 20.97 -10.44
CA PHE A 16 1.92 21.54 -9.25
C PHE A 16 2.82 21.34 -8.02
N LEU A 17 3.41 20.18 -7.87
CA LEU A 17 4.35 19.87 -6.77
C LEU A 17 5.67 20.64 -6.90
N GLN A 18 6.13 20.91 -8.11
CA GLN A 18 7.34 21.71 -8.35
C GLN A 18 7.11 23.21 -8.08
N LEU A 19 5.93 23.74 -8.40
CA LEU A 19 5.58 25.11 -8.11
C LEU A 19 5.35 25.36 -6.62
N ALA A 20 4.81 24.41 -5.89
CA ALA A 20 4.65 24.49 -4.45
C ALA A 20 6.00 24.42 -3.69
N GLY A 21 7.00 23.79 -4.27
CA GLY A 21 8.34 23.67 -3.68
C GLY A 21 9.21 24.93 -3.79
N ALA A 22 8.94 25.80 -4.76
CA ALA A 22 9.79 26.96 -5.04
C ALA A 22 9.44 28.21 -4.20
N SER A 23 8.29 28.25 -3.57
CA SER A 23 7.83 29.41 -2.81
C SER A 23 8.03 29.34 -1.29
N MET A 24 8.72 28.33 -0.80
CA MET A 24 8.88 28.10 0.64
C MET A 24 10.19 28.61 1.26
N LEU A 25 10.94 29.43 0.54
CA LEU A 25 12.29 29.87 1.00
C LEU A 25 12.33 31.20 1.73
N THR A 26 11.20 31.81 2.06
CA THR A 26 11.21 33.13 2.73
C THR A 26 10.22 33.34 3.88
N LEU A 27 9.84 32.28 4.59
CA LEU A 27 9.07 32.46 5.82
C LEU A 27 9.75 31.71 6.98
N THR A 28 10.73 32.41 7.55
CA THR A 28 11.21 32.17 8.89
C THR A 28 10.05 32.24 9.89
N GLY A 29 9.73 31.14 10.54
CA GLY A 29 9.11 31.16 11.84
C GLY A 29 7.57 31.20 11.90
N ALA A 30 6.91 30.29 11.21
CA ALA A 30 5.60 29.84 11.64
C ALA A 30 5.56 28.32 11.57
N ALA A 31 5.53 27.71 12.72
CA ALA A 31 5.25 26.30 12.86
C ALA A 31 3.85 26.04 12.30
N LEU A 32 3.76 25.68 11.03
CA LEU A 32 2.59 25.00 10.51
C LEU A 32 2.65 23.58 11.07
N THR A 33 2.23 23.46 12.31
CA THR A 33 1.79 22.18 12.83
C THR A 33 0.50 21.83 12.09
N GLY A 34 0.66 21.42 10.85
CA GLY A 34 -0.39 20.71 10.16
C GLY A 34 -0.68 19.47 10.99
N CYS A 35 -1.90 19.37 11.49
CA CYS A 35 -2.42 18.19 12.14
C CYS A 35 -2.40 17.01 11.17
N GLY A 36 -1.27 16.46 10.96
CA GLY A 36 -1.08 15.12 10.55
C GLY A 36 -0.23 14.52 11.62
N ASN A 37 -0.77 13.64 12.41
CA ASN A 37 0.04 12.73 13.20
C ASN A 37 0.69 11.72 12.25
N SER A 38 1.33 12.22 11.24
CA SER A 38 2.42 11.55 10.59
C SER A 38 3.61 11.78 11.49
N THR A 39 3.75 10.91 12.43
CA THR A 39 5.05 10.57 12.94
C THR A 39 5.85 10.13 11.71
N SER A 40 6.36 11.10 10.97
CA SER A 40 7.53 10.90 10.17
C SER A 40 8.69 10.74 11.17
N GLY A 41 8.60 9.67 11.91
CA GLY A 41 9.75 9.12 12.53
C GLY A 41 10.64 8.62 11.41
N GLU A 42 11.60 9.37 11.04
CA GLU A 42 12.89 8.82 10.70
C GLU A 42 13.41 8.11 11.95
N GLY A 43 12.65 7.21 12.42
CA GLY A 43 12.92 6.39 13.56
C GLY A 43 12.81 4.98 13.08
N SER A 44 13.95 4.42 12.85
CA SER A 44 14.18 2.99 12.94
C SER A 44 12.97 2.14 12.47
N ASP A 45 13.01 1.69 11.25
CA ASP A 45 12.22 0.57 10.74
C ASP A 45 12.16 -0.64 11.68
N LYS A 46 12.98 -0.65 12.70
CA LYS A 46 13.11 -1.74 13.66
C LYS A 46 11.93 -1.95 14.59
N GLY A 47 11.03 -0.98 14.72
CA GLY A 47 9.84 -1.06 15.57
C GLY A 47 8.52 -1.01 14.82
N SER A 48 8.53 -0.86 13.50
CA SER A 48 7.33 -0.79 12.70
C SER A 48 6.75 -2.18 12.42
N LYS A 49 5.43 -2.28 12.27
CA LYS A 49 4.76 -3.53 11.86
C LYS A 49 5.28 -4.00 10.50
N LEU A 50 5.62 -3.07 9.61
CA LEU A 50 6.20 -3.37 8.31
C LEU A 50 7.56 -4.06 8.44
N ALA A 51 8.43 -3.56 9.31
CA ALA A 51 9.71 -4.18 9.59
C ALA A 51 9.54 -5.59 10.17
N ALA A 52 8.57 -5.78 11.04
CA ALA A 52 8.26 -7.09 11.61
C ALA A 52 7.78 -8.09 10.53
N ILE A 53 6.97 -7.65 9.57
CA ILE A 53 6.50 -8.47 8.44
C ILE A 53 7.69 -8.85 7.55
N LYS A 54 8.53 -7.90 7.20
CA LYS A 54 9.74 -8.14 6.40
C LYS A 54 10.71 -9.10 7.08
N SER A 55 10.93 -8.92 8.37
CA SER A 55 11.79 -9.78 9.19
C SER A 55 11.26 -11.22 9.29
N ARG A 56 9.95 -11.39 9.38
CA ARG A 56 9.29 -12.70 9.42
C ARG A 56 9.33 -13.41 8.06
N GLY A 57 9.38 -12.65 6.96
CA GLY A 57 9.46 -13.17 5.61
C GLY A 57 8.12 -13.53 4.96
N HIS A 58 7.00 -13.28 5.63
CA HIS A 58 5.65 -13.48 5.10
C HIS A 58 4.63 -12.53 5.73
N LEU A 59 3.54 -12.32 5.02
CA LEU A 59 2.38 -11.56 5.48
C LEU A 59 1.35 -12.52 6.10
N ASN A 60 0.87 -12.23 7.31
CA ASN A 60 -0.27 -12.95 7.87
C ASN A 60 -1.56 -12.27 7.44
N ALA A 61 -2.47 -13.02 6.84
CA ALA A 61 -3.74 -12.51 6.34
C ALA A 61 -4.91 -13.34 6.84
N GLY A 62 -5.90 -12.65 7.42
CA GLY A 62 -7.19 -13.25 7.74
C GLY A 62 -8.13 -13.14 6.54
N VAL A 63 -8.64 -14.27 6.07
CA VAL A 63 -9.60 -14.33 4.96
C VAL A 63 -10.75 -15.26 5.31
N LYS A 64 -11.88 -15.08 4.63
CA LYS A 64 -12.98 -16.01 4.73
C LYS A 64 -12.67 -17.32 4.02
N LYS A 65 -13.31 -18.40 4.43
CA LYS A 65 -13.15 -19.72 3.81
C LYS A 65 -14.40 -20.22 3.10
N ASP A 66 -15.53 -19.54 3.27
CA ASP A 66 -16.86 -20.03 2.91
C ASP A 66 -17.55 -19.24 1.78
N VAL A 67 -16.87 -18.25 1.19
CA VAL A 67 -17.41 -17.41 0.12
C VAL A 67 -16.69 -17.68 -1.20
N PRO A 68 -17.22 -18.56 -2.05
CA PRO A 68 -16.61 -18.85 -3.35
C PRO A 68 -16.42 -17.58 -4.19
N GLY A 69 -15.25 -17.44 -4.81
CA GLY A 69 -14.87 -16.29 -5.62
C GLY A 69 -14.30 -15.11 -4.84
N TYR A 70 -14.56 -15.00 -3.55
CA TYR A 70 -13.99 -13.97 -2.67
C TYR A 70 -12.91 -14.53 -1.76
N GLY A 71 -13.29 -15.26 -0.74
CA GLY A 71 -12.42 -15.98 0.16
C GLY A 71 -12.98 -17.39 0.37
N TYR A 72 -12.30 -18.37 -0.15
CA TYR A 72 -12.75 -19.75 -0.17
C TYR A 72 -11.60 -20.70 0.09
N TYR A 73 -11.81 -21.69 0.94
CA TYR A 73 -10.84 -22.75 1.13
C TYR A 73 -11.21 -23.96 0.28
N ASP A 74 -10.45 -24.21 -0.76
CA ASP A 74 -10.62 -25.37 -1.62
C ASP A 74 -9.99 -26.60 -0.97
N THR A 75 -10.82 -27.48 -0.44
CA THR A 75 -10.38 -28.70 0.24
C THR A 75 -9.72 -29.69 -0.72
N ALA A 76 -10.11 -29.68 -1.98
CA ALA A 76 -9.51 -30.55 -2.99
C ALA A 76 -8.08 -30.13 -3.37
N LYS A 77 -7.83 -28.82 -3.35
CA LYS A 77 -6.51 -28.24 -3.61
C LYS A 77 -5.70 -27.96 -2.35
N GLY A 78 -6.35 -27.98 -1.19
CA GLY A 78 -5.73 -27.71 0.10
C GLY A 78 -5.24 -26.28 0.26
N ARG A 79 -5.90 -25.30 -0.38
CA ARG A 79 -5.47 -23.88 -0.34
C ARG A 79 -6.63 -22.92 -0.39
N PHE A 80 -6.36 -21.71 0.09
CA PHE A 80 -7.27 -20.59 -0.07
C PHE A 80 -7.25 -20.04 -1.50
N GLU A 81 -8.41 -19.66 -2.00
CA GLU A 81 -8.60 -19.08 -3.33
C GLU A 81 -9.63 -17.93 -3.29
N GLY A 82 -9.57 -17.06 -4.29
CA GLY A 82 -10.51 -15.98 -4.49
C GLY A 82 -9.87 -14.60 -4.50
N MET A 83 -10.70 -13.58 -4.70
CA MET A 83 -10.26 -12.20 -4.85
C MET A 83 -9.52 -11.67 -3.61
N GLU A 84 -9.98 -12.01 -2.41
CA GLU A 84 -9.33 -11.62 -1.15
C GLU A 84 -7.92 -12.21 -1.07
N VAL A 85 -7.75 -13.45 -1.48
CA VAL A 85 -6.46 -14.14 -1.51
C VAL A 85 -5.51 -13.49 -2.51
N ASP A 86 -6.00 -13.18 -3.71
CA ASP A 86 -5.22 -12.51 -4.74
C ASP A 86 -4.78 -11.11 -4.29
N LEU A 87 -5.66 -10.37 -3.61
CA LEU A 87 -5.34 -9.07 -3.04
C LEU A 87 -4.24 -9.17 -1.97
N CYS A 88 -4.29 -10.17 -1.11
CA CYS A 88 -3.24 -10.41 -0.11
C CYS A 88 -1.88 -10.67 -0.75
N TYR A 89 -1.82 -11.41 -1.84
CA TYR A 89 -0.59 -11.61 -2.60
C TYR A 89 -0.10 -10.35 -3.30
N GLN A 90 -0.99 -9.47 -3.76
CA GLN A 90 -0.61 -8.16 -4.29
C GLN A 90 0.03 -7.28 -3.20
N ILE A 91 -0.54 -7.30 -2.00
CA ILE A 91 0.03 -6.58 -0.86
C ILE A 91 1.40 -7.14 -0.48
N ALA A 92 1.53 -8.45 -0.40
CA ALA A 92 2.80 -9.10 -0.12
C ALA A 92 3.86 -8.78 -1.18
N ALA A 93 3.49 -8.77 -2.45
CA ALA A 93 4.37 -8.37 -3.55
C ALA A 93 4.91 -6.94 -3.34
N ALA A 94 4.06 -6.01 -2.95
CA ALA A 94 4.47 -4.64 -2.65
C ALA A 94 5.36 -4.54 -1.41
N VAL A 95 5.05 -5.27 -0.35
CA VAL A 95 5.83 -5.29 0.89
C VAL A 95 7.23 -5.85 0.68
N PHE A 96 7.36 -6.94 -0.05
CA PHE A 96 8.62 -7.65 -0.27
C PHE A 96 9.36 -7.20 -1.54
N GLY A 97 8.77 -6.31 -2.34
CA GLY A 97 9.40 -5.79 -3.56
C GLY A 97 9.58 -6.84 -4.66
N VAL A 98 8.66 -7.79 -4.75
CA VAL A 98 8.65 -8.86 -5.76
C VAL A 98 7.43 -8.75 -6.65
N SER A 99 7.38 -9.52 -7.73
CA SER A 99 6.18 -9.62 -8.56
C SER A 99 5.07 -10.41 -7.85
N TYR A 100 3.82 -10.18 -8.25
CA TYR A 100 2.68 -10.98 -7.79
C TYR A 100 2.90 -12.49 -8.00
N LYS A 101 3.45 -12.84 -9.15
CA LYS A 101 3.74 -14.23 -9.52
C LYS A 101 4.77 -14.86 -8.57
N ASP A 102 5.80 -14.09 -8.24
CA ASP A 102 6.84 -14.56 -7.31
C ASP A 102 6.32 -14.62 -5.86
N ALA A 103 5.49 -13.66 -5.44
CA ALA A 103 4.85 -13.69 -4.14
C ALA A 103 3.99 -14.95 -3.95
N ARG A 104 3.27 -15.37 -4.99
CA ARG A 104 2.51 -16.63 -4.98
C ARG A 104 3.40 -17.86 -5.00
N ALA A 105 4.41 -17.89 -5.85
CA ALA A 105 5.32 -19.03 -5.98
C ALA A 105 6.13 -19.28 -4.71
N GLN A 106 6.48 -18.22 -3.99
CA GLN A 106 7.21 -18.28 -2.72
C GLN A 106 6.30 -18.37 -1.49
N GLU A 107 4.97 -18.38 -1.69
CA GLU A 107 3.98 -18.44 -0.61
C GLU A 107 4.19 -17.37 0.47
N LEU A 108 4.40 -16.12 0.04
CA LEU A 108 4.71 -15.01 0.94
C LEU A 108 3.51 -14.51 1.78
N VAL A 109 2.41 -15.26 1.80
CA VAL A 109 1.23 -14.99 2.63
C VAL A 109 0.84 -16.25 3.39
N GLU A 110 0.72 -16.13 4.69
CA GLU A 110 0.12 -17.14 5.55
C GLU A 110 -1.34 -16.76 5.82
N PHE A 111 -2.26 -17.64 5.46
CA PHE A 111 -3.69 -17.40 5.58
C PHE A 111 -4.27 -18.02 6.85
N THR A 112 -5.13 -17.27 7.51
CA THR A 112 -5.92 -17.72 8.65
C THR A 112 -7.40 -17.54 8.35
N ASP A 113 -8.22 -18.52 8.69
CA ASP A 113 -9.66 -18.43 8.61
C ASP A 113 -10.21 -17.45 9.67
N VAL A 114 -10.97 -16.47 9.19
CA VAL A 114 -11.66 -15.48 10.05
C VAL A 114 -13.17 -15.51 9.82
N THR A 115 -13.71 -16.63 9.39
CA THR A 115 -15.15 -16.83 9.25
C THR A 115 -15.79 -16.79 10.65
N PRO A 116 -16.83 -15.96 10.86
CA PRO A 116 -17.51 -15.84 12.17
C PRO A 116 -18.23 -17.13 12.56
#